data_d81902eaafc4b27500a5469f5af7d828
#
_entry.id   d81902eaafc4b27500a5469f5af7d828
#
_cell.length_a   1.000
_cell.length_b   1.000
_cell.length_c   1.000
_cell.angle_alpha   90.00
_cell.angle_beta   90.00
_cell.angle_gamma   90.00
#
_symmetry.space_group_name_H-M   'P 1'
#
loop_
_entity.id
_entity.type
_entity.pdbx_description
1 polymer ?
#
loop_
_entity_poly.entity_id
_entity_poly.type
_entity_poly.pdbx_seq_one_letter_code
_entity_poly.pdbx_strand_id
1 'polypeptide(L)'
;MKWWLTIIILCLTPAVIAQSVKWPEDTAQAQRNWALFTDNVRAQNHSEALVPFQWLVEQAPDLTPTLYIQGEKLFKGLVAETDNPVQRVEYQQRQLDLYDQRIRYFSDAAKVMNRKAHAAYQYYRDQPEKYADLLEIFEQAFQVCQDQFSSVNLVAYLDVVRRYRQANDTEPSDEEVLRLYDQFSQLLQQKNGPDAKEKQELLDKLLISTITLDCTTIQEKFGGPFFQDTTRVDQAKKVIALALAYQCSDAPFFMTALRVVFQYDPSVGTAKTIAKLYEARDNPQNAEKYWQQAIDLAEENEEKADLWYSLAQHYQRNNRKLQAREAAQKSIQLGASRKTAYKLIGDLYFSSFDDCKGGKSIVQDRAVYWAAYEMYQRAGRSDLMQQVEQQFPTMEQIFQEDLKKGETMQVGCWINEEVIVRRRPSQ
;
A
#
# COMPACT_ATOMS: atom_id res chain seq x y z
N MET A 1 -33.33 49.11 -48.46
CA MET A 1 -32.26 49.77 -47.67
C MET A 1 -31.72 48.77 -46.66
N LYS A 2 -30.54 48.17 -46.99
CA LYS A 2 -29.82 47.24 -46.10
C LYS A 2 -28.66 48.00 -45.47
N TRP A 3 -28.71 48.16 -44.13
CA TRP A 3 -27.61 48.75 -43.38
C TRP A 3 -26.64 47.65 -42.98
N TRP A 4 -25.40 47.76 -43.38
CA TRP A 4 -24.27 46.92 -42.94
C TRP A 4 -23.63 47.60 -41.73
N LEU A 5 -23.74 46.96 -40.56
CA LEU A 5 -22.98 47.32 -39.36
C LEU A 5 -21.61 46.62 -39.43
N THR A 6 -20.57 47.43 -39.70
CA THR A 6 -19.18 46.97 -39.63
C THR A 6 -18.76 46.95 -38.16
N ILE A 7 -18.62 45.77 -37.58
CA ILE A 7 -18.03 45.58 -36.23
C ILE A 7 -16.52 45.66 -36.39
N ILE A 8 -15.90 46.74 -35.87
CA ILE A 8 -14.45 46.88 -35.73
C ILE A 8 -14.06 46.06 -34.47
N ILE A 9 -13.46 44.85 -34.65
CA ILE A 9 -12.83 44.09 -33.59
C ILE A 9 -11.50 44.74 -33.29
N LEU A 10 -11.43 45.49 -32.17
CA LEU A 10 -10.16 45.97 -31.60
C LEU A 10 -9.43 44.78 -31.03
N CYS A 11 -8.43 44.24 -31.74
CA CYS A 11 -7.48 43.27 -31.20
C CYS A 11 -6.61 43.98 -30.15
N LEU A 12 -7.00 43.86 -28.88
CA LEU A 12 -6.11 44.11 -27.73
C LEU A 12 -5.06 43.00 -27.70
N THR A 13 -3.93 43.23 -28.34
CA THR A 13 -2.75 42.40 -28.10
C THR A 13 -2.27 42.64 -26.68
N PRO A 14 -2.11 41.58 -25.84
CA PRO A 14 -1.50 41.77 -24.54
C PRO A 14 -0.07 42.29 -24.78
N ALA A 15 0.22 43.48 -24.29
CA ALA A 15 1.57 43.99 -24.25
C ALA A 15 2.41 43.04 -23.38
N VAL A 16 3.21 42.20 -24.01
CA VAL A 16 4.29 41.50 -23.32
C VAL A 16 5.24 42.60 -22.85
N ILE A 17 5.18 42.93 -21.56
CA ILE A 17 6.14 43.82 -20.91
C ILE A 17 7.46 43.03 -20.91
N ALA A 18 8.26 43.26 -21.93
CA ALA A 18 9.65 42.83 -21.94
C ALA A 18 10.32 43.53 -20.75
N GLN A 19 10.71 42.77 -19.72
CA GLN A 19 11.49 43.34 -18.62
C GLN A 19 12.75 43.96 -19.21
N SER A 20 12.85 45.27 -19.15
CA SER A 20 14.00 46.01 -19.62
C SER A 20 15.23 45.60 -18.80
N VAL A 21 16.27 45.16 -19.49
CA VAL A 21 17.56 44.83 -18.86
C VAL A 21 18.15 46.13 -18.30
N LYS A 22 18.44 46.12 -16.99
CA LYS A 22 19.01 47.25 -16.28
C LYS A 22 20.55 47.22 -16.32
N TRP A 23 21.14 47.78 -17.39
CA TRP A 23 22.59 47.83 -17.50
C TRP A 23 23.18 48.79 -16.45
N PRO A 24 24.32 48.46 -15.79
CA PRO A 24 25.04 49.35 -14.91
C PRO A 24 25.78 50.47 -15.69
N GLU A 25 26.42 51.38 -14.93
CA GLU A 25 27.18 52.51 -15.55
C GLU A 25 28.21 51.99 -16.54
N ASP A 26 29.01 50.98 -16.21
CA ASP A 26 29.91 50.32 -17.14
C ASP A 26 29.17 49.29 -18.01
N THR A 27 28.29 49.81 -18.87
CA THR A 27 27.48 49.00 -19.79
C THR A 27 28.33 48.12 -20.71
N ALA A 28 29.46 48.61 -21.17
CA ALA A 28 30.31 47.89 -22.14
C ALA A 28 30.96 46.67 -21.46
N GLN A 29 31.43 46.78 -20.22
CA GLN A 29 31.99 45.67 -19.46
C GLN A 29 30.91 44.66 -19.06
N ALA A 30 29.72 45.16 -18.66
CA ALA A 30 28.59 44.31 -18.32
C ALA A 30 28.10 43.47 -19.51
N GLN A 31 27.98 44.05 -20.68
CA GLN A 31 27.61 43.34 -21.92
C GLN A 31 28.64 42.27 -22.29
N ARG A 32 29.93 42.57 -22.14
CA ARG A 32 31.01 41.63 -22.39
C ARG A 32 30.95 40.43 -21.43
N ASN A 33 30.84 40.71 -20.15
CA ASN A 33 30.72 39.66 -19.14
C ASN A 33 29.44 38.84 -19.33
N TRP A 34 28.32 39.47 -19.67
CA TRP A 34 27.09 38.78 -19.99
C TRP A 34 27.21 37.80 -21.15
N ALA A 35 27.84 38.24 -22.26
CA ALA A 35 28.08 37.38 -23.41
C ALA A 35 29.01 36.22 -23.05
N LEU A 36 30.14 36.50 -22.41
CA LEU A 36 31.08 35.45 -21.95
C LEU A 36 30.41 34.45 -21.01
N PHE A 37 29.65 34.92 -20.04
CA PHE A 37 28.93 34.07 -19.09
C PHE A 37 27.90 33.17 -19.79
N THR A 38 27.00 33.77 -20.59
CA THR A 38 25.91 33.02 -21.22
C THR A 38 26.39 32.04 -22.28
N ASP A 39 27.41 32.39 -23.03
CA ASP A 39 27.98 31.53 -24.07
C ASP A 39 28.74 30.34 -23.43
N ASN A 40 29.52 30.57 -22.38
CA ASN A 40 30.20 29.50 -21.66
C ASN A 40 29.19 28.55 -20.94
N VAL A 41 28.15 29.07 -20.33
CA VAL A 41 27.07 28.21 -19.75
C VAL A 41 26.38 27.37 -20.82
N ARG A 42 26.12 27.96 -22.01
CA ARG A 42 25.53 27.25 -23.15
C ARG A 42 26.47 26.17 -23.70
N ALA A 43 27.77 26.47 -23.73
CA ALA A 43 28.81 25.56 -24.21
C ALA A 43 29.19 24.51 -23.13
N GLN A 44 28.62 24.56 -21.92
CA GLN A 44 28.97 23.74 -20.78
C GLN A 44 30.42 23.93 -20.28
N ASN A 45 31.03 25.05 -20.54
CA ASN A 45 32.33 25.48 -20.05
C ASN A 45 32.14 26.17 -18.68
N HIS A 46 31.74 25.43 -17.64
CA HIS A 46 31.29 26.04 -16.40
C HIS A 46 32.40 26.75 -15.63
N SER A 47 33.64 26.28 -15.71
CA SER A 47 34.78 26.91 -15.03
C SER A 47 35.06 28.32 -15.62
N GLU A 48 35.00 28.48 -16.94
CA GLU A 48 35.21 29.76 -17.64
C GLU A 48 34.04 30.70 -17.44
N ALA A 49 32.84 30.18 -17.16
CA ALA A 49 31.68 31.01 -16.90
C ALA A 49 31.69 31.65 -15.51
N LEU A 50 32.50 31.14 -14.57
CA LEU A 50 32.45 31.54 -13.17
C LEU A 50 32.92 32.99 -12.93
N VAL A 51 34.02 33.42 -13.55
CA VAL A 51 34.57 34.76 -13.37
C VAL A 51 33.65 35.85 -13.92
N PRO A 52 33.17 35.77 -15.17
CA PRO A 52 32.23 36.78 -15.68
C PRO A 52 30.89 36.75 -14.90
N PHE A 53 30.43 35.59 -14.41
CA PHE A 53 29.25 35.51 -13.56
C PHE A 53 29.44 36.25 -12.23
N GLN A 54 30.56 36.06 -11.55
CA GLN A 54 30.86 36.72 -10.29
C GLN A 54 30.84 38.24 -10.45
N TRP A 55 31.50 38.74 -11.48
CA TRP A 55 31.49 40.17 -11.80
C TRP A 55 30.05 40.71 -11.98
N LEU A 56 29.20 40.00 -12.73
CA LEU A 56 27.81 40.41 -12.95
C LEU A 56 26.98 40.44 -11.67
N VAL A 57 27.12 39.46 -10.81
CA VAL A 57 26.38 39.43 -9.54
C VAL A 57 26.83 40.52 -8.57
N GLU A 58 28.12 40.91 -8.63
CA GLU A 58 28.67 41.97 -7.77
C GLU A 58 28.33 43.39 -8.32
N GLN A 59 28.43 43.61 -9.64
CA GLN A 59 28.31 44.94 -10.23
C GLN A 59 26.94 45.25 -10.81
N ALA A 60 26.14 44.22 -11.10
CA ALA A 60 24.82 44.36 -11.72
C ALA A 60 23.83 43.28 -11.18
N PRO A 61 23.61 43.17 -9.86
CA PRO A 61 22.78 42.13 -9.30
C PRO A 61 21.30 42.20 -9.69
N ASP A 62 20.81 43.36 -10.07
CA ASP A 62 19.43 43.59 -10.56
C ASP A 62 19.31 43.66 -12.10
N LEU A 63 20.33 43.17 -12.82
CA LEU A 63 20.39 43.18 -14.28
C LEU A 63 19.16 42.51 -14.93
N THR A 64 18.92 41.26 -14.55
CA THR A 64 17.79 40.46 -15.06
C THR A 64 17.63 39.18 -14.22
N PRO A 65 16.40 38.64 -14.01
CA PRO A 65 16.21 37.33 -13.40
C PRO A 65 16.94 36.20 -14.14
N THR A 66 17.20 36.37 -15.45
CA THR A 66 17.92 35.39 -16.27
C THR A 66 19.36 35.18 -15.80
N LEU A 67 20.00 36.21 -15.20
CA LEU A 67 21.33 36.06 -14.58
C LEU A 67 21.35 34.93 -13.57
N TYR A 68 20.38 34.90 -12.68
CA TYR A 68 20.24 33.90 -11.65
C TYR A 68 19.80 32.52 -12.19
N ILE A 69 18.95 32.51 -13.24
CA ILE A 69 18.54 31.25 -13.91
C ILE A 69 19.72 30.56 -14.59
N GLN A 70 20.58 31.35 -15.24
CA GLN A 70 21.80 30.80 -15.85
C GLN A 70 22.86 30.46 -14.78
N GLY A 71 22.94 31.25 -13.69
CA GLY A 71 23.78 30.96 -12.52
C GLY A 71 23.42 29.64 -11.86
N GLU A 72 22.13 29.30 -11.77
CA GLU A 72 21.70 27.97 -11.30
C GLU A 72 22.25 26.83 -12.18
N LYS A 73 22.22 27.01 -13.52
CA LYS A 73 22.81 26.02 -14.45
C LYS A 73 24.32 25.91 -14.29
N LEU A 74 25.00 27.06 -14.13
CA LEU A 74 26.42 27.12 -13.88
C LEU A 74 26.80 26.28 -12.65
N PHE A 75 26.18 26.53 -11.49
CA PHE A 75 26.53 25.81 -10.28
C PHE A 75 26.13 24.35 -10.32
N LYS A 76 25.02 23.98 -10.94
CA LYS A 76 24.68 22.57 -11.19
C LYS A 76 25.77 21.85 -12.00
N GLY A 77 26.29 22.51 -13.04
CA GLY A 77 27.39 21.98 -13.84
C GLY A 77 28.66 21.80 -13.00
N LEU A 78 29.08 22.83 -12.27
CA LEU A 78 30.28 22.79 -11.42
C LEU A 78 30.17 21.71 -10.33
N VAL A 79 29.01 21.53 -9.72
CA VAL A 79 28.76 20.45 -8.74
C VAL A 79 28.89 19.06 -9.39
N ALA A 80 28.46 18.91 -10.64
CA ALA A 80 28.53 17.63 -11.36
C ALA A 80 29.94 17.31 -11.85
N GLU A 81 30.71 18.34 -12.21
CA GLU A 81 32.05 18.19 -12.83
C GLU A 81 33.18 18.07 -11.81
N THR A 82 33.00 18.59 -10.58
CA THR A 82 34.06 18.54 -9.57
C THR A 82 34.12 17.20 -8.84
N ASP A 83 35.31 16.61 -8.79
CA ASP A 83 35.62 15.44 -7.95
C ASP A 83 36.05 15.85 -6.53
N ASN A 84 36.37 17.14 -6.29
CA ASN A 84 36.79 17.65 -5.00
C ASN A 84 35.56 17.85 -4.07
N PRO A 85 35.43 17.11 -2.97
CA PRO A 85 34.29 17.20 -2.08
C PRO A 85 34.12 18.58 -1.42
N VAL A 86 35.20 19.28 -1.13
CA VAL A 86 35.18 20.63 -0.54
C VAL A 86 34.62 21.64 -1.54
N GLN A 87 35.10 21.61 -2.77
CA GLN A 87 34.58 22.48 -3.84
C GLN A 87 33.11 22.17 -4.14
N ARG A 88 32.72 20.89 -4.12
CA ARG A 88 31.32 20.49 -4.32
C ARG A 88 30.40 21.14 -3.30
N VAL A 89 30.75 21.08 -2.03
CA VAL A 89 29.97 21.73 -0.95
C VAL A 89 29.95 23.25 -1.14
N GLU A 90 31.08 23.86 -1.52
CA GLU A 90 31.12 25.30 -1.81
C GLU A 90 30.18 25.69 -2.96
N TYR A 91 30.18 24.96 -4.06
CA TYR A 91 29.30 25.24 -5.19
C TYR A 91 27.83 25.00 -4.88
N GLN A 92 27.50 23.99 -4.08
CA GLN A 92 26.16 23.75 -3.58
C GLN A 92 25.67 24.93 -2.73
N GLN A 93 26.51 25.41 -1.79
CA GLN A 93 26.15 26.55 -0.96
C GLN A 93 25.97 27.83 -1.81
N ARG A 94 26.89 28.10 -2.71
CA ARG A 94 26.77 29.26 -3.64
C ARG A 94 25.47 29.21 -4.47
N GLN A 95 25.03 28.02 -4.88
CA GLN A 95 23.75 27.88 -5.58
C GLN A 95 22.57 28.22 -4.67
N LEU A 96 22.59 27.81 -3.40
CA LEU A 96 21.52 28.13 -2.45
C LEU A 96 21.48 29.62 -2.14
N ASP A 97 22.64 30.25 -1.96
CA ASP A 97 22.78 31.70 -1.74
C ASP A 97 22.29 32.53 -2.96
N LEU A 98 22.45 31.96 -4.16
CA LEU A 98 21.99 32.58 -5.39
C LEU A 98 20.47 32.75 -5.43
N TYR A 99 19.71 31.81 -4.89
CA TYR A 99 18.25 31.96 -4.79
C TYR A 99 17.88 33.10 -3.83
N ASP A 100 18.56 33.26 -2.71
CA ASP A 100 18.32 34.35 -1.77
C ASP A 100 18.66 35.72 -2.36
N GLN A 101 19.76 35.80 -3.13
CA GLN A 101 20.12 37.02 -3.87
C GLN A 101 19.03 37.36 -4.89
N ARG A 102 18.54 36.40 -5.66
CA ARG A 102 17.47 36.62 -6.63
C ARG A 102 16.20 37.17 -5.98
N ILE A 103 15.78 36.60 -4.84
CA ILE A 103 14.59 37.06 -4.10
C ILE A 103 14.74 38.50 -3.64
N ARG A 104 15.97 38.91 -3.27
CA ARG A 104 16.26 40.27 -2.84
C ARG A 104 16.06 41.32 -3.93
N TYR A 105 16.34 40.95 -5.17
CA TYR A 105 16.30 41.91 -6.29
C TYR A 105 15.05 41.78 -7.16
N PHE A 106 14.32 40.64 -7.08
CA PHE A 106 13.15 40.39 -7.94
C PHE A 106 11.97 39.87 -7.13
N SER A 107 10.75 40.25 -7.55
CA SER A 107 9.50 39.94 -6.84
C SER A 107 8.93 38.58 -7.24
N ASP A 108 9.73 37.49 -7.29
CA ASP A 108 9.31 36.15 -7.67
C ASP A 108 9.61 35.09 -6.62
N ALA A 109 9.55 35.49 -5.35
CA ALA A 109 9.96 34.69 -4.19
C ALA A 109 9.33 33.28 -4.14
N ALA A 110 8.02 33.15 -4.35
CA ALA A 110 7.35 31.84 -4.32
C ALA A 110 7.91 30.86 -5.36
N LYS A 111 8.19 31.34 -6.56
CA LYS A 111 8.79 30.53 -7.64
C LYS A 111 10.22 30.12 -7.31
N VAL A 112 10.98 31.05 -6.74
CA VAL A 112 12.39 30.83 -6.40
C VAL A 112 12.55 29.92 -5.18
N MET A 113 11.73 30.10 -4.14
CA MET A 113 11.78 29.24 -2.94
C MET A 113 11.41 27.78 -3.24
N ASN A 114 10.50 27.53 -4.18
CA ASN A 114 10.26 26.16 -4.66
C ASN A 114 11.53 25.51 -5.25
N ARG A 115 12.33 26.28 -5.99
CA ARG A 115 13.59 25.81 -6.59
C ARG A 115 14.67 25.62 -5.54
N LYS A 116 14.79 26.56 -4.58
CA LYS A 116 15.73 26.48 -3.46
C LYS A 116 15.48 25.22 -2.61
N ALA A 117 14.23 24.99 -2.19
CA ALA A 117 13.86 23.81 -1.42
C ALA A 117 14.20 22.50 -2.17
N HIS A 118 13.87 22.44 -3.47
CA HIS A 118 14.21 21.26 -4.28
C HIS A 118 15.73 21.04 -4.39
N ALA A 119 16.51 22.08 -4.62
CA ALA A 119 17.97 21.98 -4.71
C ALA A 119 18.58 21.56 -3.36
N ALA A 120 18.16 22.19 -2.27
CA ALA A 120 18.60 21.82 -0.91
C ALA A 120 18.30 20.34 -0.59
N TYR A 121 17.11 19.86 -0.95
CA TYR A 121 16.76 18.45 -0.78
C TYR A 121 17.69 17.52 -1.54
N GLN A 122 18.02 17.83 -2.79
CA GLN A 122 18.96 17.02 -3.58
C GLN A 122 20.36 16.97 -2.96
N TYR A 123 20.78 18.03 -2.30
CA TYR A 123 22.11 18.14 -1.71
C TYR A 123 22.20 17.53 -0.30
N TYR A 124 21.19 17.76 0.54
CA TYR A 124 21.29 17.54 1.98
C TYR A 124 20.49 16.34 2.50
N ARG A 125 19.61 15.73 1.69
CA ARG A 125 18.74 14.65 2.17
C ARG A 125 19.47 13.43 2.76
N ASP A 126 20.73 13.21 2.38
CA ASP A 126 21.52 12.09 2.85
C ASP A 126 22.64 12.52 3.81
N GLN A 127 22.55 13.75 4.38
CA GLN A 127 23.49 14.34 5.31
C GLN A 127 22.78 14.65 6.64
N PRO A 128 22.87 13.78 7.67
CA PRO A 128 22.14 13.96 8.93
C PRO A 128 22.45 15.28 9.64
N GLU A 129 23.69 15.76 9.55
CA GLU A 129 24.14 17.04 10.11
C GLU A 129 23.49 18.27 9.45
N LYS A 130 22.86 18.09 8.28
CA LYS A 130 22.17 19.13 7.52
C LYS A 130 20.65 19.07 7.63
N TYR A 131 20.09 18.14 8.40
CA TYR A 131 18.63 17.99 8.46
C TYR A 131 17.92 19.21 9.09
N ALA A 132 18.55 19.87 10.07
CA ALA A 132 18.01 21.09 10.65
C ALA A 132 17.96 22.24 9.64
N ASP A 133 19.07 22.48 8.92
CA ASP A 133 19.14 23.50 7.86
C ASP A 133 18.12 23.20 6.76
N LEU A 134 17.98 21.92 6.39
CA LEU A 134 17.05 21.49 5.34
C LEU A 134 15.59 21.69 5.78
N LEU A 135 15.26 21.36 7.03
CA LEU A 135 13.92 21.57 7.58
C LEU A 135 13.56 23.06 7.56
N GLU A 136 14.44 23.92 8.03
CA GLU A 136 14.24 25.39 8.03
C GLU A 136 13.99 25.91 6.60
N ILE A 137 14.75 25.46 5.60
CA ILE A 137 14.56 25.86 4.21
C ILE A 137 13.17 25.45 3.71
N PHE A 138 12.69 24.24 4.06
CA PHE A 138 11.37 23.78 3.66
C PHE A 138 10.24 24.52 4.36
N GLU A 139 10.38 24.84 5.64
CA GLU A 139 9.43 25.65 6.40
C GLU A 139 9.29 27.06 5.79
N GLN A 140 10.41 27.73 5.55
CA GLN A 140 10.42 29.03 4.91
C GLN A 140 9.82 28.99 3.50
N ALA A 141 10.19 27.98 2.71
CA ALA A 141 9.66 27.81 1.36
C ALA A 141 8.14 27.56 1.37
N PHE A 142 7.65 26.75 2.29
CA PHE A 142 6.23 26.47 2.42
C PHE A 142 5.44 27.71 2.85
N GLN A 143 5.96 28.49 3.82
CA GLN A 143 5.34 29.74 4.25
C GLN A 143 5.25 30.79 3.13
N VAL A 144 6.28 30.89 2.29
CA VAL A 144 6.32 31.87 1.17
C VAL A 144 5.46 31.39 0.00
N CYS A 145 5.49 30.11 -0.32
CA CYS A 145 4.83 29.60 -1.52
C CYS A 145 3.34 29.24 -1.32
N GLN A 146 2.95 28.81 -0.10
CA GLN A 146 1.61 28.39 0.25
C GLN A 146 0.98 27.44 -0.81
N ASP A 147 -0.11 27.85 -1.46
CA ASP A 147 -0.80 27.09 -2.51
C ASP A 147 0.06 26.89 -3.78
N GLN A 148 1.06 27.73 -4.00
CA GLN A 148 2.03 27.59 -5.09
C GLN A 148 3.18 26.62 -4.78
N PHE A 149 3.24 26.06 -3.55
CA PHE A 149 4.26 25.07 -3.21
C PHE A 149 4.13 23.84 -4.09
N SER A 150 5.21 23.39 -4.73
CA SER A 150 5.13 22.35 -5.75
C SER A 150 4.77 20.97 -5.16
N SER A 151 4.02 20.17 -5.90
CA SER A 151 3.61 18.82 -5.44
C SER A 151 4.80 17.91 -5.12
N VAL A 152 5.93 18.07 -5.83
CA VAL A 152 7.17 17.33 -5.55
C VAL A 152 7.74 17.75 -4.20
N ASN A 153 7.72 19.06 -3.90
CA ASN A 153 8.24 19.57 -2.64
C ASN A 153 7.34 19.24 -1.44
N LEU A 154 6.02 19.03 -1.64
CA LEU A 154 5.14 18.53 -0.56
C LEU A 154 5.60 17.16 -0.06
N VAL A 155 5.91 16.25 -0.99
CA VAL A 155 6.42 14.91 -0.64
C VAL A 155 7.82 15.00 -0.02
N ALA A 156 8.71 15.82 -0.61
CA ALA A 156 10.05 16.03 -0.10
C ALA A 156 10.04 16.62 1.31
N TYR A 157 9.13 17.55 1.60
CA TYR A 157 9.02 18.17 2.92
C TYR A 157 8.65 17.13 4.00
N LEU A 158 7.68 16.28 3.74
CA LEU A 158 7.34 15.23 4.71
C LEU A 158 8.49 14.22 4.89
N ASP A 159 9.28 13.91 3.84
CA ASP A 159 10.49 13.10 3.98
C ASP A 159 11.58 13.80 4.80
N VAL A 160 11.74 15.13 4.66
CA VAL A 160 12.65 15.93 5.51
C VAL A 160 12.23 15.85 6.96
N VAL A 161 10.95 16.05 7.26
CA VAL A 161 10.39 15.92 8.62
C VAL A 161 10.68 14.52 9.19
N ARG A 162 10.46 13.47 8.41
CA ARG A 162 10.75 12.10 8.82
C ARG A 162 12.23 11.89 9.15
N ARG A 163 13.14 12.38 8.30
CA ARG A 163 14.60 12.26 8.50
C ARG A 163 15.08 13.04 9.70
N TYR A 164 14.60 14.28 9.84
CA TYR A 164 14.92 15.14 10.99
C TYR A 164 14.46 14.49 12.29
N ARG A 165 13.22 13.98 12.34
CA ARG A 165 12.66 13.31 13.50
C ARG A 165 13.43 12.04 13.88
N GLN A 166 13.88 11.25 12.90
CA GLN A 166 14.71 10.06 13.17
C GLN A 166 16.06 10.41 13.80
N ALA A 167 16.59 11.60 13.51
CA ALA A 167 17.88 12.07 14.06
C ALA A 167 17.74 12.83 15.39
N ASN A 168 16.54 13.31 15.75
CA ASN A 168 16.32 14.24 16.87
C ASN A 168 15.19 13.80 17.82
N ASP A 169 15.08 12.49 18.09
CA ASP A 169 14.22 11.89 19.10
C ASP A 169 12.82 12.52 19.24
N THR A 170 11.99 12.39 18.19
CA THR A 170 10.56 12.71 18.20
C THR A 170 10.10 14.17 17.96
N GLU A 171 11.00 15.09 17.66
CA GLU A 171 10.61 16.41 17.17
C GLU A 171 10.58 16.44 15.62
N PRO A 172 9.58 17.03 14.95
CA PRO A 172 8.33 17.58 15.50
C PRO A 172 7.37 16.50 16.03
N SER A 173 6.40 16.91 16.87
CA SER A 173 5.43 16.00 17.50
C SER A 173 4.55 15.25 16.49
N ASP A 174 3.92 14.13 16.92
CA ASP A 174 2.97 13.36 16.07
C ASP A 174 1.83 14.23 15.56
N GLU A 175 1.33 15.16 16.37
CA GLU A 175 0.25 16.09 16.01
C GLU A 175 0.70 17.07 14.92
N GLU A 176 1.93 17.58 14.99
CA GLU A 176 2.49 18.46 13.96
C GLU A 176 2.69 17.73 12.63
N VAL A 177 3.20 16.50 12.69
CA VAL A 177 3.35 15.65 11.49
C VAL A 177 1.99 15.39 10.85
N LEU A 178 0.96 15.05 11.63
CA LEU A 178 -0.41 14.85 11.14
C LEU A 178 -0.97 16.12 10.50
N ARG A 179 -0.76 17.27 11.12
CA ARG A 179 -1.21 18.57 10.60
C ARG A 179 -0.56 18.88 9.24
N LEU A 180 0.76 18.68 9.12
CA LEU A 180 1.47 18.85 7.84
C LEU A 180 0.95 17.88 6.77
N TYR A 181 0.78 16.61 7.13
CA TYR A 181 0.22 15.62 6.23
C TYR A 181 -1.18 16.00 5.72
N ASP A 182 -2.08 16.48 6.60
CA ASP A 182 -3.42 16.93 6.22
C ASP A 182 -3.36 18.12 5.24
N GLN A 183 -2.52 19.11 5.53
CA GLN A 183 -2.30 20.27 4.65
C GLN A 183 -1.77 19.84 3.28
N PHE A 184 -0.78 18.95 3.24
CA PHE A 184 -0.18 18.48 1.98
C PHE A 184 -1.17 17.66 1.16
N SER A 185 -1.95 16.79 1.80
CA SER A 185 -3.00 16.00 1.14
C SER A 185 -4.08 16.89 0.52
N GLN A 186 -4.52 17.93 1.24
CA GLN A 186 -5.48 18.91 0.72
C GLN A 186 -4.92 19.68 -0.48
N LEU A 187 -3.67 20.15 -0.41
CA LEU A 187 -3.02 20.87 -1.51
C LEU A 187 -2.84 19.97 -2.74
N LEU A 188 -2.49 18.69 -2.57
CA LEU A 188 -2.41 17.73 -3.68
C LEU A 188 -3.77 17.53 -4.36
N GLN A 189 -4.84 17.40 -3.58
CA GLN A 189 -6.20 17.27 -4.12
C GLN A 189 -6.63 18.53 -4.90
N GLN A 190 -6.35 19.71 -4.37
CA GLN A 190 -6.66 20.99 -5.05
C GLN A 190 -5.91 21.14 -6.39
N LYS A 191 -4.63 20.71 -6.43
CA LYS A 191 -3.81 20.79 -7.65
C LYS A 191 -4.26 19.83 -8.74
N ASN A 192 -4.91 18.72 -8.38
CA ASN A 192 -5.49 17.73 -9.30
C ASN A 192 -4.61 17.37 -10.51
N GLY A 193 -3.30 17.28 -10.29
CA GLY A 193 -2.33 16.93 -11.32
C GLY A 193 -2.36 15.44 -11.68
N PRO A 194 -1.83 15.04 -12.84
CA PRO A 194 -1.84 13.66 -13.30
C PRO A 194 -1.10 12.69 -12.35
N ASP A 195 -0.17 13.20 -11.57
CA ASP A 195 0.64 12.49 -10.59
C ASP A 195 0.15 12.64 -9.13
N ALA A 196 -1.02 13.29 -8.93
CA ALA A 196 -1.54 13.57 -7.58
C ALA A 196 -1.78 12.28 -6.77
N LYS A 197 -2.28 11.23 -7.42
CA LYS A 197 -2.50 9.92 -6.77
C LYS A 197 -1.20 9.27 -6.31
N GLU A 198 -0.20 9.22 -7.18
CA GLU A 198 1.12 8.67 -6.85
C GLU A 198 1.77 9.43 -5.68
N LYS A 199 1.70 10.76 -5.71
CA LYS A 199 2.23 11.61 -4.63
C LYS A 199 1.47 11.43 -3.32
N GLN A 200 0.14 11.22 -3.37
CA GLN A 200 -0.63 10.91 -2.18
C GLN A 200 -0.20 9.56 -1.57
N GLU A 201 0.02 8.54 -2.39
CA GLU A 201 0.53 7.24 -1.92
C GLU A 201 1.92 7.36 -1.26
N LEU A 202 2.77 8.25 -1.78
CA LEU A 202 4.07 8.54 -1.16
C LEU A 202 3.92 9.26 0.19
N LEU A 203 3.03 10.26 0.29
CA LEU A 203 2.73 10.91 1.58
C LEU A 203 2.19 9.91 2.61
N ASP A 204 1.31 9.00 2.20
CA ASP A 204 0.74 7.97 3.06
C ASP A 204 1.84 7.05 3.61
N LYS A 205 2.77 6.60 2.76
CA LYS A 205 3.92 5.78 3.16
C LYS A 205 4.86 6.52 4.10
N LEU A 206 5.12 7.79 3.83
CA LEU A 206 5.95 8.64 4.69
C LEU A 206 5.31 8.82 6.06
N LEU A 207 4.01 9.12 6.13
CA LEU A 207 3.29 9.24 7.39
C LEU A 207 3.43 7.96 8.24
N ILE A 208 3.13 6.80 7.65
CA ILE A 208 3.21 5.48 8.31
C ILE A 208 4.63 5.21 8.85
N SER A 209 5.66 5.67 8.15
CA SER A 209 7.06 5.48 8.57
C SER A 209 7.58 6.55 9.55
N THR A 210 6.80 7.61 9.81
CA THR A 210 7.23 8.76 10.60
C THR A 210 6.66 8.74 12.01
N ILE A 211 5.39 8.37 12.16
CA ILE A 211 4.68 8.42 13.46
C ILE A 211 3.99 7.10 13.75
N THR A 212 3.69 6.86 15.02
CA THR A 212 2.85 5.75 15.47
C THR A 212 1.43 6.27 15.70
N LEU A 213 0.47 5.70 14.95
CA LEU A 213 -0.95 6.03 15.09
C LEU A 213 -1.65 4.96 15.94
N ASP A 214 -2.52 5.38 16.85
CA ASP A 214 -3.44 4.46 17.50
C ASP A 214 -4.73 4.26 16.67
N CYS A 215 -5.50 3.25 17.01
CA CYS A 215 -6.72 2.90 16.27
C CYS A 215 -7.79 3.99 16.36
N THR A 216 -7.81 4.76 17.44
CA THR A 216 -8.75 5.86 17.63
C THR A 216 -8.44 7.01 16.69
N THR A 217 -7.18 7.42 16.64
CA THR A 217 -6.69 8.46 15.71
C THR A 217 -6.93 8.07 14.25
N ILE A 218 -6.68 6.80 13.89
CA ILE A 218 -6.97 6.29 12.54
C ILE A 218 -8.46 6.41 12.23
N GLN A 219 -9.32 6.02 13.18
CA GLN A 219 -10.76 6.11 13.00
C GLN A 219 -11.24 7.56 12.84
N GLU A 220 -10.77 8.47 13.69
CA GLU A 220 -11.21 9.87 13.71
C GLU A 220 -10.68 10.67 12.51
N LYS A 221 -9.40 10.56 12.22
CA LYS A 221 -8.74 11.38 11.19
C LYS A 221 -8.96 10.85 9.78
N PHE A 222 -8.91 9.52 9.59
CA PHE A 222 -9.02 8.90 8.26
C PHE A 222 -10.34 8.18 8.04
N GLY A 223 -10.94 7.64 9.09
CA GLY A 223 -12.23 6.97 9.02
C GLY A 223 -13.41 7.93 8.98
N GLY A 224 -13.37 9.06 9.71
CA GLY A 224 -14.45 10.03 9.78
C GLY A 224 -14.94 10.53 8.42
N PRO A 225 -14.06 11.06 7.56
CA PRO A 225 -14.42 11.49 6.21
C PRO A 225 -14.93 10.34 5.32
N PHE A 226 -14.41 9.14 5.49
CA PHE A 226 -14.85 7.95 4.80
C PHE A 226 -16.26 7.52 5.22
N PHE A 227 -16.61 7.58 6.51
CA PHE A 227 -17.94 7.20 6.99
C PHE A 227 -19.04 8.18 6.57
N GLN A 228 -18.69 9.42 6.23
CA GLN A 228 -19.62 10.40 5.67
C GLN A 228 -19.95 10.13 4.20
N ASP A 229 -19.00 9.58 3.45
CA ASP A 229 -19.16 9.22 2.04
C ASP A 229 -18.51 7.87 1.74
N THR A 230 -19.30 6.80 1.89
CA THR A 230 -18.86 5.42 1.68
C THR A 230 -18.65 5.07 0.19
N THR A 231 -18.87 5.98 -0.75
CA THR A 231 -18.55 5.74 -2.18
C THR A 231 -17.07 5.94 -2.48
N ARG A 232 -16.31 6.50 -1.55
CA ARG A 232 -14.88 6.81 -1.73
C ARG A 232 -13.99 5.60 -1.46
N VAL A 233 -13.89 4.73 -2.45
CA VAL A 233 -13.12 3.47 -2.39
C VAL A 233 -11.63 3.71 -2.08
N ASP A 234 -11.03 4.77 -2.62
CA ASP A 234 -9.61 5.08 -2.36
C ASP A 234 -9.36 5.42 -0.88
N GLN A 235 -10.30 6.10 -0.23
CA GLN A 235 -10.23 6.35 1.21
C GLN A 235 -10.42 5.07 2.03
N ALA A 236 -11.34 4.20 1.62
CA ALA A 236 -11.50 2.89 2.25
C ALA A 236 -10.22 2.06 2.17
N LYS A 237 -9.57 2.02 1.01
CA LYS A 237 -8.26 1.36 0.83
C LYS A 237 -7.19 1.95 1.74
N LYS A 238 -7.14 3.26 1.89
CA LYS A 238 -6.22 3.95 2.80
C LYS A 238 -6.47 3.56 4.27
N VAL A 239 -7.73 3.59 4.70
CA VAL A 239 -8.11 3.19 6.06
C VAL A 239 -7.72 1.74 6.35
N ILE A 240 -7.90 0.83 5.37
CA ILE A 240 -7.47 -0.56 5.46
C ILE A 240 -5.94 -0.65 5.62
N ALA A 241 -5.19 0.07 4.80
CA ALA A 241 -3.73 0.05 4.85
C ALA A 241 -3.20 0.54 6.21
N LEU A 242 -3.77 1.64 6.74
CA LEU A 242 -3.43 2.16 8.06
C LEU A 242 -3.80 1.16 9.17
N ALA A 243 -5.01 0.59 9.13
CA ALA A 243 -5.45 -0.39 10.11
C ALA A 243 -4.54 -1.63 10.17
N LEU A 244 -4.05 -2.09 9.01
CA LEU A 244 -3.09 -3.21 8.96
C LEU A 244 -1.72 -2.81 9.49
N ALA A 245 -1.20 -1.63 9.12
CA ALA A 245 0.10 -1.15 9.56
C ALA A 245 0.19 -0.97 11.08
N TYR A 246 -0.92 -0.54 11.72
CA TYR A 246 -1.00 -0.27 13.14
C TYR A 246 -1.77 -1.34 13.95
N GLN A 247 -1.96 -2.53 13.39
CA GLN A 247 -2.60 -3.69 14.04
C GLN A 247 -4.02 -3.42 14.53
N CYS A 248 -4.78 -2.59 13.83
CA CYS A 248 -6.16 -2.22 14.14
C CYS A 248 -7.21 -3.09 13.40
N SER A 249 -6.87 -4.31 13.00
CA SER A 249 -7.75 -5.21 12.23
C SER A 249 -9.01 -5.64 12.98
N ASP A 250 -9.00 -5.57 14.32
CA ASP A 250 -10.17 -5.89 15.14
C ASP A 250 -11.15 -4.73 15.29
N ALA A 251 -10.72 -3.52 14.96
CA ALA A 251 -11.56 -2.32 15.08
C ALA A 251 -12.77 -2.38 14.10
N PRO A 252 -13.96 -1.90 14.52
CA PRO A 252 -15.17 -1.94 13.70
C PRO A 252 -15.03 -1.24 12.35
N PHE A 253 -14.28 -0.16 12.30
CA PHE A 253 -14.06 0.62 11.08
C PHE A 253 -13.32 -0.16 10.00
N PHE A 254 -12.44 -1.08 10.36
CA PHE A 254 -11.71 -1.93 9.42
C PHE A 254 -12.65 -2.82 8.60
N MET A 255 -13.60 -3.49 9.28
CA MET A 255 -14.61 -4.29 8.60
C MET A 255 -15.49 -3.43 7.67
N THR A 256 -15.86 -2.23 8.10
CA THR A 256 -16.66 -1.32 7.28
C THR A 256 -15.91 -0.91 6.01
N ALA A 257 -14.63 -0.55 6.14
CA ALA A 257 -13.78 -0.21 4.99
C ALA A 257 -13.61 -1.38 4.02
N LEU A 258 -13.38 -2.60 4.53
CA LEU A 258 -13.30 -3.80 3.70
C LEU A 258 -14.58 -4.09 2.92
N ARG A 259 -15.75 -3.92 3.55
CA ARG A 259 -17.05 -4.12 2.88
C ARG A 259 -17.27 -3.11 1.76
N VAL A 260 -16.87 -1.86 1.95
CA VAL A 260 -16.94 -0.84 0.90
C VAL A 260 -16.01 -1.18 -0.25
N VAL A 261 -14.76 -1.52 0.03
CA VAL A 261 -13.84 -1.96 -1.04
C VAL A 261 -14.42 -3.16 -1.78
N PHE A 262 -14.94 -4.15 -1.06
CA PHE A 262 -15.52 -5.34 -1.69
C PHE A 262 -16.76 -5.02 -2.55
N GLN A 263 -17.57 -4.04 -2.17
CA GLN A 263 -18.76 -3.63 -2.93
C GLN A 263 -18.41 -3.03 -4.29
N TYR A 264 -17.34 -2.23 -4.37
CA TYR A 264 -16.98 -1.46 -5.58
C TYR A 264 -15.81 -2.08 -6.37
N ASP A 265 -14.97 -2.87 -5.72
CA ASP A 265 -13.78 -3.51 -6.28
C ASP A 265 -13.63 -4.91 -5.65
N PRO A 266 -14.56 -5.85 -5.98
CA PRO A 266 -14.57 -7.18 -5.38
C PRO A 266 -13.33 -7.98 -5.81
N SER A 267 -12.69 -8.62 -4.82
CA SER A 267 -11.55 -9.52 -5.06
C SER A 267 -11.60 -10.72 -4.13
N VAL A 268 -10.98 -11.81 -4.56
CA VAL A 268 -10.80 -13.03 -3.75
C VAL A 268 -10.15 -12.70 -2.40
N GLY A 269 -9.09 -11.89 -2.41
CA GLY A 269 -8.37 -11.49 -1.21
C GLY A 269 -9.24 -10.73 -0.20
N THR A 270 -10.04 -9.77 -0.67
CA THR A 270 -10.95 -8.99 0.17
C THR A 270 -12.07 -9.87 0.74
N ALA A 271 -12.72 -10.70 -0.09
CA ALA A 271 -13.76 -11.63 0.35
C ALA A 271 -13.25 -12.62 1.41
N LYS A 272 -12.08 -13.22 1.18
CA LYS A 272 -11.40 -14.12 2.11
C LYS A 272 -11.09 -13.44 3.46
N THR A 273 -10.63 -12.18 3.43
CA THR A 273 -10.36 -11.41 4.65
C THR A 273 -11.62 -11.15 5.44
N ILE A 274 -12.70 -10.73 4.78
CA ILE A 274 -14.00 -10.49 5.41
C ILE A 274 -14.56 -11.79 6.02
N ALA A 275 -14.46 -12.92 5.31
CA ALA A 275 -14.92 -14.22 5.80
C ALA A 275 -14.21 -14.60 7.11
N LYS A 276 -12.87 -14.49 7.15
CA LYS A 276 -12.08 -14.77 8.35
C LYS A 276 -12.44 -13.86 9.53
N LEU A 277 -12.68 -12.57 9.26
CA LEU A 277 -13.09 -11.62 10.31
C LEU A 277 -14.48 -11.94 10.86
N TYR A 278 -15.41 -12.42 10.04
CA TYR A 278 -16.69 -12.90 10.53
C TYR A 278 -16.56 -14.19 11.34
N GLU A 279 -15.65 -15.10 10.96
CA GLU A 279 -15.33 -16.29 11.78
C GLU A 279 -14.79 -15.90 13.17
N ALA A 280 -13.84 -14.97 13.21
CA ALA A 280 -13.26 -14.47 14.46
C ALA A 280 -14.29 -13.78 15.38
N ARG A 281 -15.40 -13.28 14.80
CA ARG A 281 -16.51 -12.65 15.53
C ARG A 281 -17.71 -13.57 15.77
N ASP A 282 -17.52 -14.86 15.62
CA ASP A 282 -18.55 -15.90 15.82
C ASP A 282 -19.84 -15.64 15.00
N ASN A 283 -19.66 -15.21 13.75
CA ASN A 283 -20.76 -14.99 12.81
C ASN A 283 -20.63 -15.91 11.58
N PRO A 284 -21.00 -17.20 11.74
CA PRO A 284 -20.76 -18.21 10.73
C PRO A 284 -21.57 -18.01 9.43
N GLN A 285 -22.74 -17.40 9.50
CA GLN A 285 -23.59 -17.19 8.33
C GLN A 285 -22.97 -16.17 7.36
N ASN A 286 -22.45 -15.06 7.89
CA ASN A 286 -21.78 -14.07 7.07
C ASN A 286 -20.40 -14.59 6.60
N ALA A 287 -19.68 -15.35 7.43
CA ALA A 287 -18.44 -15.99 7.02
C ALA A 287 -18.64 -16.92 5.81
N GLU A 288 -19.65 -17.80 5.88
CA GLU A 288 -20.03 -18.70 4.78
C GLU A 288 -20.33 -17.93 3.47
N LYS A 289 -21.14 -16.87 3.58
CA LYS A 289 -21.47 -16.00 2.44
C LYS A 289 -20.22 -15.45 1.75
N TYR A 290 -19.26 -14.93 2.51
CA TYR A 290 -18.04 -14.35 1.92
C TYR A 290 -17.04 -15.41 1.46
N TRP A 291 -17.00 -16.61 2.06
CA TRP A 291 -16.26 -17.74 1.51
C TRP A 291 -16.80 -18.15 0.13
N GLN A 292 -18.14 -18.23 0.00
CA GLN A 292 -18.75 -18.54 -1.30
C GLN A 292 -18.45 -17.45 -2.34
N GLN A 293 -18.53 -16.17 -1.98
CA GLN A 293 -18.18 -15.08 -2.88
C GLN A 293 -16.71 -15.12 -3.29
N ALA A 294 -15.80 -15.52 -2.41
CA ALA A 294 -14.39 -15.71 -2.75
C ALA A 294 -14.22 -16.83 -3.80
N ILE A 295 -14.94 -17.95 -3.64
CA ILE A 295 -14.93 -19.08 -4.57
C ILE A 295 -15.47 -18.65 -5.95
N ASP A 296 -16.54 -17.85 -5.97
CA ASP A 296 -17.17 -17.38 -7.21
C ASP A 296 -16.27 -16.41 -7.99
N LEU A 297 -15.46 -15.61 -7.27
CA LEU A 297 -14.50 -14.66 -7.85
C LEU A 297 -13.20 -15.29 -8.32
N ALA A 298 -12.81 -16.43 -7.76
CA ALA A 298 -11.57 -17.11 -8.16
C ALA A 298 -11.69 -17.62 -9.60
N GLU A 299 -10.63 -17.47 -10.37
CA GLU A 299 -10.58 -17.96 -11.76
C GLU A 299 -9.87 -19.31 -11.85
N GLU A 300 -8.75 -19.45 -11.15
CA GLU A 300 -7.89 -20.63 -11.20
C GLU A 300 -8.42 -21.77 -10.34
N ASN A 301 -8.36 -22.98 -10.88
CA ASN A 301 -8.84 -24.19 -10.20
C ASN A 301 -8.09 -24.47 -8.89
N GLU A 302 -6.80 -24.16 -8.83
CA GLU A 302 -6.00 -24.34 -7.63
C GLU A 302 -6.47 -23.39 -6.50
N GLU A 303 -6.68 -22.13 -6.81
CA GLU A 303 -7.22 -21.15 -5.85
C GLU A 303 -8.63 -21.53 -5.40
N LYS A 304 -9.52 -21.94 -6.34
CA LYS A 304 -10.85 -22.47 -5.98
C LYS A 304 -10.78 -23.66 -5.05
N ALA A 305 -9.87 -24.59 -5.28
CA ALA A 305 -9.69 -25.76 -4.44
C ALA A 305 -9.30 -25.40 -3.02
N ASP A 306 -8.39 -24.43 -2.83
CA ASP A 306 -7.97 -23.93 -1.51
C ASP A 306 -9.10 -23.19 -0.79
N LEU A 307 -9.92 -22.45 -1.52
CA LEU A 307 -11.09 -21.78 -0.97
C LEU A 307 -12.18 -22.78 -0.54
N TRP A 308 -12.44 -23.82 -1.34
CA TRP A 308 -13.33 -24.91 -0.97
C TRP A 308 -12.85 -25.66 0.26
N TYR A 309 -11.53 -25.89 0.38
CA TYR A 309 -10.95 -26.47 1.59
C TYR A 309 -11.13 -25.54 2.82
N SER A 310 -10.94 -24.25 2.66
CA SER A 310 -11.19 -23.27 3.73
C SER A 310 -12.65 -23.25 4.17
N LEU A 311 -13.58 -23.33 3.23
CA LEU A 311 -15.01 -23.45 3.51
C LEU A 311 -15.35 -24.80 4.20
N ALA A 312 -14.69 -25.88 3.83
CA ALA A 312 -14.83 -27.18 4.52
C ALA A 312 -14.40 -27.08 5.99
N GLN A 313 -13.28 -26.41 6.27
CA GLN A 313 -12.82 -26.14 7.64
C GLN A 313 -13.81 -25.24 8.40
N HIS A 314 -14.40 -24.25 7.73
CA HIS A 314 -15.45 -23.43 8.32
C HIS A 314 -16.66 -24.27 8.74
N TYR A 315 -17.16 -25.13 7.87
CA TYR A 315 -18.27 -26.03 8.19
C TYR A 315 -17.91 -27.04 9.30
N GLN A 316 -16.68 -27.57 9.32
CA GLN A 316 -16.19 -28.46 10.36
C GLN A 316 -16.22 -27.78 11.75
N ARG A 317 -15.71 -26.55 11.86
CA ARG A 317 -15.74 -25.78 13.13
C ARG A 317 -17.16 -25.51 13.62
N ASN A 318 -18.11 -25.39 12.71
CA ASN A 318 -19.52 -25.15 13.02
C ASN A 318 -20.34 -26.44 13.13
N ASN A 319 -19.70 -27.61 13.25
CA ASN A 319 -20.31 -28.94 13.36
C ASN A 319 -21.28 -29.28 12.20
N ARG A 320 -21.11 -28.68 11.04
CA ARG A 320 -21.90 -28.95 9.81
C ARG A 320 -21.19 -30.01 8.97
N LYS A 321 -21.14 -31.26 9.50
CA LYS A 321 -20.29 -32.33 8.97
C LYS A 321 -20.57 -32.70 7.52
N LEU A 322 -21.84 -32.76 7.11
CA LEU A 322 -22.22 -33.05 5.72
C LEU A 322 -21.67 -32.01 4.76
N GLN A 323 -21.90 -30.71 5.04
CA GLN A 323 -21.42 -29.63 4.19
C GLN A 323 -19.87 -29.55 4.21
N ALA A 324 -19.24 -29.86 5.34
CA ALA A 324 -17.78 -29.91 5.43
C ALA A 324 -17.21 -30.99 4.48
N ARG A 325 -17.82 -32.18 4.44
CA ARG A 325 -17.44 -33.25 3.52
C ARG A 325 -17.63 -32.82 2.05
N GLU A 326 -18.79 -32.28 1.72
CA GLU A 326 -19.11 -31.85 0.35
C GLU A 326 -18.13 -30.78 -0.15
N ALA A 327 -17.80 -29.81 0.68
CA ALA A 327 -16.82 -28.78 0.34
C ALA A 327 -15.40 -29.37 0.19
N ALA A 328 -15.00 -30.29 1.07
CA ALA A 328 -13.72 -30.98 0.95
C ALA A 328 -13.63 -31.83 -0.33
N GLN A 329 -14.73 -32.50 -0.72
CA GLN A 329 -14.81 -33.26 -1.98
C GLN A 329 -14.65 -32.35 -3.20
N LYS A 330 -15.26 -31.15 -3.21
CA LYS A 330 -15.07 -30.14 -4.27
C LYS A 330 -13.61 -29.70 -4.37
N SER A 331 -12.94 -29.46 -3.24
CA SER A 331 -11.51 -29.18 -3.21
C SER A 331 -10.68 -30.30 -3.86
N ILE A 332 -10.98 -31.55 -3.54
CA ILE A 332 -10.31 -32.73 -4.13
C ILE A 332 -10.51 -32.82 -5.63
N GLN A 333 -11.72 -32.57 -6.13
CA GLN A 333 -12.06 -32.63 -7.55
C GLN A 333 -11.27 -31.58 -8.37
N LEU A 334 -11.01 -30.41 -7.81
CA LEU A 334 -10.25 -29.34 -8.44
C LEU A 334 -8.72 -29.53 -8.37
N GLY A 335 -8.24 -30.53 -7.65
CA GLY A 335 -6.86 -31.02 -7.74
C GLY A 335 -5.87 -30.53 -6.72
N ALA A 336 -6.17 -29.47 -5.95
CA ALA A 336 -5.29 -28.97 -4.91
C ALA A 336 -5.55 -29.68 -3.55
N SER A 337 -4.54 -29.67 -2.70
CA SER A 337 -4.65 -30.07 -1.28
C SER A 337 -5.33 -31.44 -1.00
N ARG A 338 -5.27 -32.38 -1.94
CA ARG A 338 -5.98 -33.69 -1.84
C ARG A 338 -5.74 -34.40 -0.51
N LYS A 339 -4.47 -34.46 -0.05
CA LYS A 339 -4.12 -35.17 1.20
C LYS A 339 -4.75 -34.52 2.41
N THR A 340 -4.75 -33.19 2.50
CA THR A 340 -5.33 -32.43 3.61
C THR A 340 -6.85 -32.53 3.63
N ALA A 341 -7.49 -32.49 2.45
CA ALA A 341 -8.93 -32.64 2.32
C ALA A 341 -9.40 -34.06 2.67
N TYR A 342 -8.68 -35.11 2.24
CA TYR A 342 -8.96 -36.49 2.69
C TYR A 342 -8.79 -36.65 4.19
N LYS A 343 -7.74 -36.03 4.78
CA LYS A 343 -7.57 -36.04 6.23
C LYS A 343 -8.78 -35.39 6.94
N LEU A 344 -9.23 -34.23 6.46
CA LEU A 344 -10.39 -33.54 7.03
C LEU A 344 -11.63 -34.44 6.99
N ILE A 345 -11.91 -35.11 5.86
CA ILE A 345 -13.04 -36.04 5.74
C ILE A 345 -12.86 -37.21 6.73
N GLY A 346 -11.65 -37.74 6.87
CA GLY A 346 -11.34 -38.78 7.86
C GLY A 346 -11.62 -38.33 9.29
N ASP A 347 -11.22 -37.10 9.64
CA ASP A 347 -11.49 -36.51 10.96
C ASP A 347 -13.01 -36.37 11.23
N LEU A 348 -13.78 -35.96 10.19
CA LEU A 348 -15.24 -35.89 10.29
C LEU A 348 -15.87 -37.25 10.56
N TYR A 349 -15.45 -38.29 9.86
CA TYR A 349 -15.96 -39.64 10.03
C TYR A 349 -15.54 -40.21 11.39
N PHE A 350 -14.28 -40.05 11.77
CA PHE A 350 -13.78 -40.50 13.07
C PHE A 350 -14.56 -39.90 14.26
N SER A 351 -14.91 -38.62 14.18
CA SER A 351 -15.68 -37.91 15.20
C SER A 351 -17.18 -38.16 15.16
N SER A 352 -17.67 -39.04 14.28
CA SER A 352 -19.10 -39.24 14.06
C SER A 352 -19.66 -40.51 14.69
N PHE A 353 -18.87 -41.19 15.55
CA PHE A 353 -19.35 -42.40 16.23
C PHE A 353 -20.63 -42.16 17.04
N ASP A 354 -20.61 -41.12 17.88
CA ASP A 354 -21.77 -40.81 18.74
C ASP A 354 -22.98 -40.32 17.97
N ASP A 355 -22.76 -39.63 16.83
CA ASP A 355 -23.84 -39.15 15.98
C ASP A 355 -24.51 -40.29 15.19
N CYS A 356 -23.77 -41.37 14.90
CA CYS A 356 -24.17 -42.42 13.98
C CYS A 356 -24.47 -43.75 14.63
N LYS A 357 -24.14 -43.94 15.93
CA LYS A 357 -24.40 -45.19 16.65
C LYS A 357 -25.93 -45.42 16.82
N GLY A 358 -26.39 -46.56 16.35
CA GLY A 358 -27.78 -47.01 16.49
C GLY A 358 -28.02 -47.87 17.72
N GLY A 359 -26.97 -48.37 18.34
CA GLY A 359 -27.02 -49.23 19.52
C GLY A 359 -27.58 -50.65 19.31
N LYS A 360 -27.80 -51.03 18.04
CA LYS A 360 -28.35 -52.34 17.67
C LYS A 360 -27.27 -53.36 17.27
N SER A 361 -26.23 -52.87 16.63
CA SER A 361 -25.11 -53.67 16.16
C SER A 361 -23.80 -52.92 16.44
N ILE A 362 -22.90 -53.58 17.16
CA ILE A 362 -21.58 -53.01 17.49
C ILE A 362 -20.72 -52.83 16.23
N VAL A 363 -20.93 -53.69 15.23
CA VAL A 363 -20.22 -53.65 13.95
C VAL A 363 -20.69 -52.47 13.12
N GLN A 364 -22.03 -52.30 13.01
CA GLN A 364 -22.61 -51.16 12.30
C GLN A 364 -22.26 -49.82 12.95
N ASP A 365 -22.33 -49.75 14.29
CA ASP A 365 -21.97 -48.52 15.02
C ASP A 365 -20.51 -48.14 14.82
N ARG A 366 -19.60 -49.11 14.73
CA ARG A 366 -18.17 -48.91 14.53
C ARG A 366 -17.76 -48.78 13.05
N ALA A 367 -18.66 -48.95 12.10
CA ALA A 367 -18.36 -48.85 10.68
C ALA A 367 -17.85 -47.45 10.28
N VAL A 368 -18.20 -46.40 11.01
CA VAL A 368 -17.66 -45.04 10.85
C VAL A 368 -16.14 -45.00 10.90
N TYR A 369 -15.51 -45.89 11.68
CA TYR A 369 -14.06 -45.99 11.79
C TYR A 369 -13.42 -46.60 10.53
N TRP A 370 -14.10 -47.52 9.84
CA TRP A 370 -13.63 -48.00 8.55
C TRP A 370 -13.67 -46.91 7.49
N ALA A 371 -14.74 -46.11 7.45
CA ALA A 371 -14.81 -44.94 6.56
C ALA A 371 -13.67 -43.93 6.87
N ALA A 372 -13.40 -43.64 8.12
CA ALA A 372 -12.30 -42.80 8.55
C ALA A 372 -10.94 -43.37 8.10
N TYR A 373 -10.72 -44.66 8.27
CA TYR A 373 -9.49 -45.33 7.86
C TYR A 373 -9.22 -45.17 6.36
N GLU A 374 -10.22 -45.37 5.51
CA GLU A 374 -10.07 -45.23 4.04
C GLU A 374 -9.70 -43.80 3.65
N MET A 375 -10.23 -42.79 4.34
CA MET A 375 -9.87 -41.40 4.10
C MET A 375 -8.45 -41.12 4.57
N TYR A 376 -8.03 -41.63 5.74
CA TYR A 376 -6.64 -41.49 6.21
C TYR A 376 -5.63 -42.22 5.31
N GLN A 377 -6.03 -43.36 4.74
CA GLN A 377 -5.22 -44.08 3.76
C GLN A 377 -5.00 -43.21 2.48
N ARG A 378 -6.06 -42.58 1.96
CA ARG A 378 -5.98 -41.65 0.82
C ARG A 378 -5.18 -40.40 1.16
N ALA A 379 -5.20 -39.96 2.41
CA ALA A 379 -4.39 -38.86 2.94
C ALA A 379 -2.91 -39.23 3.15
N GLY A 380 -2.57 -40.55 3.15
CA GLY A 380 -1.22 -41.02 3.45
C GLY A 380 -0.84 -40.88 4.94
N ARG A 381 -1.81 -40.92 5.87
CA ARG A 381 -1.63 -40.72 7.30
C ARG A 381 -1.64 -42.06 8.06
N SER A 382 -0.52 -42.77 7.97
CA SER A 382 -0.33 -44.07 8.67
C SER A 382 -0.47 -43.99 10.20
N ASP A 383 -0.11 -42.88 10.79
CA ASP A 383 -0.29 -42.59 12.21
C ASP A 383 -1.78 -42.58 12.60
N LEU A 384 -2.63 -41.92 11.86
CA LEU A 384 -4.07 -41.87 12.08
C LEU A 384 -4.75 -43.21 11.74
N MET A 385 -4.25 -43.92 10.71
CA MET A 385 -4.71 -45.27 10.39
C MET A 385 -4.52 -46.22 11.56
N GLN A 386 -3.32 -46.22 12.17
CA GLN A 386 -3.05 -47.07 13.37
C GLN A 386 -3.95 -46.69 14.55
N GLN A 387 -4.20 -45.40 14.76
CA GLN A 387 -5.09 -44.92 15.83
C GLN A 387 -6.52 -45.43 15.63
N VAL A 388 -7.06 -45.34 14.42
CA VAL A 388 -8.44 -45.70 14.13
C VAL A 388 -8.64 -47.22 14.11
N GLU A 389 -7.63 -48.01 13.72
CA GLU A 389 -7.67 -49.47 13.75
C GLU A 389 -7.98 -50.04 15.16
N GLN A 390 -7.57 -49.34 16.19
CA GLN A 390 -7.87 -49.74 17.60
C GLN A 390 -9.37 -49.64 17.91
N GLN A 391 -10.14 -48.95 17.13
CA GLN A 391 -11.58 -48.76 17.26
C GLN A 391 -12.39 -49.78 16.44
N PHE A 392 -11.75 -50.60 15.61
CA PHE A 392 -12.43 -51.57 14.77
C PHE A 392 -13.11 -52.66 15.60
N PRO A 393 -14.18 -53.27 15.12
CA PRO A 393 -14.75 -54.49 15.72
C PRO A 393 -13.73 -55.62 15.81
N THR A 394 -13.87 -56.48 16.81
CA THR A 394 -13.08 -57.72 16.92
C THR A 394 -13.55 -58.75 15.88
N MET A 395 -12.73 -59.77 15.61
CA MET A 395 -13.12 -60.82 14.69
C MET A 395 -14.37 -61.58 15.17
N GLU A 396 -14.52 -61.76 16.48
CA GLU A 396 -15.69 -62.37 17.10
C GLU A 396 -16.96 -61.55 16.88
N GLN A 397 -16.88 -60.21 17.06
CA GLN A 397 -18.02 -59.32 16.82
C GLN A 397 -18.45 -59.31 15.34
N ILE A 398 -17.50 -59.38 14.38
CA ILE A 398 -17.79 -59.46 12.96
C ILE A 398 -18.49 -60.78 12.61
N PHE A 399 -18.00 -61.89 13.18
CA PHE A 399 -18.57 -63.22 12.97
C PHE A 399 -19.99 -63.34 13.52
N GLN A 400 -20.26 -62.76 14.69
CA GLN A 400 -21.61 -62.76 15.30
C GLN A 400 -22.69 -62.09 14.42
N GLU A 401 -22.29 -61.27 13.47
CA GLU A 401 -23.19 -60.59 12.54
C GLU A 401 -23.15 -61.20 11.12
N ASP A 402 -22.65 -62.44 10.97
CA ASP A 402 -22.53 -63.21 9.72
C ASP A 402 -21.71 -62.44 8.63
N LEU A 403 -20.83 -61.50 9.04
CA LEU A 403 -19.98 -60.77 8.12
C LEU A 403 -18.58 -61.41 8.03
N LYS A 404 -17.93 -61.22 6.87
CA LYS A 404 -16.56 -61.69 6.63
C LYS A 404 -15.60 -60.49 6.41
N LYS A 405 -14.37 -60.65 6.90
CA LYS A 405 -13.29 -59.71 6.60
C LYS A 405 -13.11 -59.58 5.05
N GLY A 406 -13.13 -58.36 4.54
CA GLY A 406 -12.96 -58.06 3.12
C GLY A 406 -14.27 -57.88 2.36
N GLU A 407 -15.42 -58.23 2.95
CA GLU A 407 -16.72 -57.87 2.35
C GLU A 407 -16.95 -56.33 2.44
N THR A 408 -17.87 -55.84 1.58
CA THR A 408 -18.32 -54.46 1.65
C THR A 408 -19.55 -54.33 2.55
N MET A 409 -19.62 -53.19 3.23
CA MET A 409 -20.78 -52.86 4.07
C MET A 409 -21.10 -51.36 3.92
N GLN A 410 -22.39 -51.04 3.91
CA GLN A 410 -22.86 -49.66 3.88
C GLN A 410 -22.77 -49.02 5.26
N VAL A 411 -22.04 -47.95 5.40
CA VAL A 411 -22.07 -47.12 6.61
C VAL A 411 -23.34 -46.29 6.57
N GLY A 412 -24.14 -46.39 7.59
CA GLY A 412 -25.37 -45.60 7.71
C GLY A 412 -25.13 -44.11 8.04
N CYS A 413 -26.18 -43.47 8.54
CA CYS A 413 -26.16 -42.09 8.99
C CYS A 413 -25.85 -41.11 7.82
N TRP A 414 -25.33 -39.90 8.12
CA TRP A 414 -24.98 -38.90 7.14
C TRP A 414 -23.77 -39.30 6.27
N ILE A 415 -22.97 -40.30 6.71
CA ILE A 415 -21.78 -40.78 5.98
C ILE A 415 -22.18 -41.48 4.70
N ASN A 416 -23.08 -42.47 4.77
CA ASN A 416 -23.67 -43.18 3.65
C ASN A 416 -22.64 -43.61 2.56
N GLU A 417 -21.52 -44.19 3.02
CA GLU A 417 -20.41 -44.68 2.18
C GLU A 417 -20.32 -46.20 2.26
N GLU A 418 -19.90 -46.85 1.19
CA GLU A 418 -19.56 -48.28 1.18
C GLU A 418 -18.11 -48.44 1.66
N VAL A 419 -17.87 -49.31 2.62
CA VAL A 419 -16.56 -49.55 3.24
C VAL A 419 -16.22 -51.02 3.27
N ILE A 420 -14.93 -51.34 3.39
CA ILE A 420 -14.47 -52.73 3.50
C ILE A 420 -14.43 -53.11 4.96
N VAL A 421 -15.02 -54.25 5.30
CA VAL A 421 -15.01 -54.85 6.63
C VAL A 421 -13.58 -55.24 7.03
N ARG A 422 -13.07 -54.67 8.13
CA ARG A 422 -11.73 -54.88 8.67
C ARG A 422 -11.85 -55.25 10.15
N ARG A 423 -10.99 -56.17 10.61
CA ARG A 423 -10.91 -56.50 12.04
C ARG A 423 -9.90 -55.62 12.76
N ARG A 424 -10.09 -55.47 14.07
CA ARG A 424 -9.07 -54.89 14.93
C ARG A 424 -7.79 -55.72 14.84
N PRO A 425 -6.61 -55.11 14.81
CA PRO A 425 -5.33 -55.81 14.92
C PRO A 425 -5.29 -56.66 16.21
N SER A 426 -4.79 -57.89 16.12
CA SER A 426 -4.48 -58.68 17.35
C SER A 426 -3.31 -58.00 18.08
N GLN A 427 -3.47 -57.81 19.38
CA GLN A 427 -2.41 -57.34 20.23
C GLN A 427 -1.22 -58.32 20.23
#